data_9de8bb398bb875838dd3ca3898c40c47
#
_entry.id   9de8bb398bb875838dd3ca3898c40c47
#
_cell.length_a   1.000
_cell.length_b   1.000
_cell.length_c   1.000
_cell.angle_alpha   90.00
_cell.angle_beta   90.00
_cell.angle_gamma   90.00
#
_symmetry.space_group_name_H-M   'P 1'
#
loop_
_entity.id
_entity.type
_entity.pdbx_description
1 polymer ?
#
loop_
_entity_poly.entity_id
_entity_poly.type
_entity_poly.pdbx_seq_one_letter_code
_entity_poly.pdbx_strand_id
1 'polypeptide(L)'
;VLDLAGSLTPRLSELLDDCGAQTQVTTLWAYWRMRQRIEQYQDNLLMLGHSGYLAVMRRSLLYTLRTFKVAFSESQVDEFMLAYQQLDPFDDAVAGLERLAGSCRLVMLSNGEHSYLVHLARNRIKIRFDEIISVESVGQFKPDPAVYRHAARRLDLEPGQLMMVAAHSFDILGARASGYRGDYI
;
A
#
# COMPACT_ATOMS: atom_id res chain seq x y z
N VAL A 1 0.05 -4.47 8.49
CA VAL A 1 -1.21 -4.19 9.23
C VAL A 1 -2.42 -4.67 8.43
N LEU A 2 -2.55 -4.29 7.15
CA LEU A 2 -3.67 -4.71 6.28
C LEU A 2 -3.29 -5.90 5.43
N ASP A 3 -4.15 -6.92 5.40
CA ASP A 3 -4.00 -8.10 4.56
C ASP A 3 -4.54 -7.84 3.15
N LEU A 4 -3.67 -7.29 2.28
CA LEU A 4 -4.04 -7.05 0.89
C LEU A 4 -4.34 -8.35 0.13
N ALA A 5 -3.57 -9.40 0.38
CA ALA A 5 -3.75 -10.66 -0.32
C ALA A 5 -5.07 -11.33 0.08
N GLY A 6 -5.32 -11.49 1.38
CA GLY A 6 -6.55 -12.08 1.88
C GLY A 6 -7.80 -11.27 1.49
N SER A 7 -7.69 -9.92 1.49
CA SER A 7 -8.82 -9.06 1.14
C SER A 7 -9.12 -9.00 -0.36
N LEU A 8 -8.09 -9.00 -1.21
CA LEU A 8 -8.26 -8.70 -2.64
C LEU A 8 -8.27 -9.94 -3.53
N THR A 9 -7.61 -11.06 -3.15
CA THR A 9 -7.58 -12.25 -4.01
C THR A 9 -8.94 -12.92 -4.19
N PRO A 10 -9.84 -12.97 -3.20
CA PRO A 10 -11.21 -13.47 -3.43
C PRO A 10 -11.97 -12.62 -4.46
N ARG A 11 -11.88 -11.29 -4.34
CA ARG A 11 -12.51 -10.36 -5.28
C ARG A 11 -11.89 -10.42 -6.68
N LEU A 12 -10.58 -10.67 -6.75
CA LEU A 12 -9.89 -10.88 -8.03
C LEU A 12 -10.33 -12.19 -8.68
N SER A 13 -10.60 -13.24 -7.90
CA SER A 13 -11.16 -14.50 -8.41
C SER A 13 -12.55 -14.27 -8.99
N GLU A 14 -13.43 -13.57 -8.27
CA GLU A 14 -14.77 -13.19 -8.76
C GLU A 14 -14.67 -12.42 -10.10
N LEU A 15 -13.79 -11.43 -10.19
CA LEU A 15 -13.55 -10.70 -11.44
C LEU A 15 -13.12 -11.62 -12.59
N LEU A 16 -12.21 -12.57 -12.33
CA LEU A 16 -11.73 -13.50 -13.34
C LEU A 16 -12.84 -14.46 -13.81
N ASP A 17 -13.67 -14.94 -12.88
CA ASP A 17 -14.80 -15.80 -13.17
C ASP A 17 -15.85 -15.06 -14.02
N ASP A 18 -16.17 -13.82 -13.67
CA ASP A 18 -17.09 -12.95 -14.43
C ASP A 18 -16.57 -12.64 -15.84
N CYS A 19 -15.26 -12.63 -16.01
CA CYS A 19 -14.60 -12.46 -17.31
C CYS A 19 -14.44 -13.79 -18.08
N GLY A 20 -14.85 -14.93 -17.51
CA GLY A 20 -14.66 -16.27 -18.11
C GLY A 20 -13.17 -16.64 -18.26
N ALA A 21 -12.29 -16.09 -17.45
CA ALA A 21 -10.85 -16.27 -17.57
C ALA A 21 -10.42 -17.64 -16.99
N GLN A 22 -9.49 -18.32 -17.69
CA GLN A 22 -8.92 -19.58 -17.23
C GLN A 22 -7.62 -19.40 -16.44
N THR A 23 -7.23 -18.14 -16.16
CA THR A 23 -6.00 -17.81 -15.45
C THR A 23 -6.17 -18.04 -13.95
N GLN A 24 -5.19 -18.70 -13.32
CA GLN A 24 -5.19 -18.86 -11.88
C GLN A 24 -4.98 -17.51 -11.17
N VAL A 25 -5.83 -17.21 -10.21
CA VAL A 25 -5.81 -15.96 -9.45
C VAL A 25 -4.45 -15.70 -8.80
N THR A 26 -3.79 -16.74 -8.27
CA THR A 26 -2.46 -16.60 -7.64
C THR A 26 -1.38 -16.15 -8.60
N THR A 27 -1.40 -16.66 -9.83
CA THR A 27 -0.44 -16.26 -10.89
C THR A 27 -0.67 -14.82 -11.32
N LEU A 28 -1.93 -14.45 -11.54
CA LEU A 28 -2.29 -13.09 -11.94
C LEU A 28 -1.99 -12.10 -10.80
N TRP A 29 -2.30 -12.46 -9.55
CA TRP A 29 -1.98 -11.67 -8.37
C TRP A 29 -0.48 -11.38 -8.27
N ALA A 30 0.36 -12.40 -8.35
CA ALA A 30 1.81 -12.24 -8.25
C ALA A 30 2.36 -11.32 -9.33
N TYR A 31 1.91 -11.49 -10.58
CA TYR A 31 2.30 -10.63 -11.70
C TYR A 31 1.83 -9.18 -11.50
N TRP A 32 0.57 -8.99 -11.10
CA TRP A 32 0.03 -7.67 -10.84
C TRP A 32 0.78 -6.93 -9.74
N ARG A 33 1.11 -7.61 -8.63
CA ARG A 33 1.90 -7.02 -7.53
C ARG A 33 3.31 -6.62 -7.99
N MET A 34 3.93 -7.41 -8.84
CA MET A 34 5.21 -7.06 -9.46
C MET A 34 5.07 -5.84 -10.38
N ARG A 35 4.08 -5.86 -11.27
CA ARG A 35 3.83 -4.76 -12.20
C ARG A 35 3.55 -3.44 -11.49
N GLN A 36 2.72 -3.46 -10.46
CA GLN A 36 2.44 -2.32 -9.61
C GLN A 36 3.73 -1.69 -9.05
N ARG A 37 4.66 -2.51 -8.59
CA ARG A 37 5.94 -2.03 -8.05
C ARG A 37 6.76 -1.32 -9.13
N ILE A 38 6.82 -1.91 -10.30
CA ILE A 38 7.52 -1.30 -11.45
C ILE A 38 6.92 0.08 -11.77
N GLU A 39 5.59 0.20 -11.79
CA GLU A 39 4.94 1.48 -12.09
C GLU A 39 5.19 2.55 -11.03
N GLN A 40 5.22 2.18 -9.74
CA GLN A 40 5.60 3.10 -8.68
C GLN A 40 7.05 3.60 -8.83
N TYR A 41 7.98 2.73 -9.22
CA TYR A 41 9.37 3.12 -9.46
C TYR A 41 9.51 4.00 -10.70
N GLN A 42 8.77 3.69 -11.76
CA GLN A 42 8.74 4.54 -12.97
C GLN A 42 8.19 5.94 -12.64
N ASP A 43 7.15 6.03 -11.83
CA ASP A 43 6.57 7.30 -11.38
C ASP A 43 7.64 8.16 -10.67
N ASN A 44 8.38 7.56 -9.74
CA ASN A 44 9.48 8.23 -9.05
C ASN A 44 10.60 8.69 -10.01
N LEU A 45 10.97 7.84 -10.96
CA LEU A 45 12.05 8.13 -11.91
C LEU A 45 11.70 9.25 -12.89
N LEU A 46 10.44 9.34 -13.31
CA LEU A 46 9.98 10.38 -14.22
C LEU A 46 9.90 11.76 -13.56
N MET A 47 9.84 11.82 -12.24
CA MET A 47 9.80 13.05 -11.44
C MET A 47 8.68 14.03 -11.86
N LEU A 48 7.59 13.50 -12.41
CA LEU A 48 6.42 14.28 -12.86
C LEU A 48 5.38 14.47 -11.77
N GLY A 49 5.73 14.13 -10.56
CA GLY A 49 4.83 14.09 -9.40
C GLY A 49 4.19 12.72 -9.23
N HIS A 50 3.37 12.64 -8.20
CA HIS A 50 2.74 11.41 -7.75
C HIS A 50 1.43 11.17 -8.51
N SER A 51 1.30 10.07 -9.23
CA SER A 51 0.10 9.78 -10.01
C SER A 51 -1.07 9.21 -9.18
N GLY A 52 -0.88 9.03 -7.89
CA GLY A 52 -1.86 8.44 -6.97
C GLY A 52 -1.73 6.93 -6.82
N TYR A 53 -1.90 6.43 -5.59
CA TYR A 53 -1.73 5.01 -5.31
C TYR A 53 -2.82 4.17 -5.99
N LEU A 54 -4.09 4.53 -5.80
CA LEU A 54 -5.19 3.77 -6.39
C LEU A 54 -5.18 3.83 -7.94
N ALA A 55 -4.74 4.96 -8.51
CA ALA A 55 -4.56 5.08 -9.96
C ALA A 55 -3.47 4.14 -10.48
N VAL A 56 -2.35 4.00 -9.76
CA VAL A 56 -1.29 3.03 -10.08
C VAL A 56 -1.81 1.59 -9.96
N MET A 57 -2.59 1.30 -8.91
CA MET A 57 -3.20 -0.03 -8.75
C MET A 57 -4.08 -0.39 -9.94
N ARG A 58 -4.98 0.51 -10.31
CA ARG A 58 -5.88 0.32 -11.45
C ARG A 58 -5.11 0.16 -12.77
N ARG A 59 -4.17 1.06 -13.07
CA ARG A 59 -3.38 1.03 -14.30
C ARG A 59 -2.57 -0.25 -14.43
N SER A 60 -1.93 -0.69 -13.36
CA SER A 60 -1.16 -1.93 -13.33
C SER A 60 -2.05 -3.17 -13.46
N LEU A 61 -3.29 -3.14 -12.91
CA LEU A 61 -4.27 -4.21 -13.10
C LEU A 61 -4.71 -4.31 -14.56
N LEU A 62 -5.07 -3.20 -15.18
CA LEU A 62 -5.44 -3.15 -16.60
C LEU A 62 -4.32 -3.72 -17.50
N TYR A 63 -3.07 -3.33 -17.22
CA TYR A 63 -1.90 -3.87 -17.92
C TYR A 63 -1.81 -5.40 -17.74
N THR A 64 -1.99 -5.87 -16.50
CA THR A 64 -1.91 -7.29 -16.16
C THR A 64 -3.00 -8.10 -16.87
N LEU A 65 -4.26 -7.68 -16.79
CA LEU A 65 -5.37 -8.35 -17.46
C LEU A 65 -5.14 -8.47 -18.98
N ARG A 66 -4.65 -7.40 -19.63
CA ARG A 66 -4.29 -7.44 -21.06
C ARG A 66 -3.15 -8.41 -21.34
N THR A 67 -2.12 -8.46 -20.48
CA THR A 67 -0.99 -9.38 -20.62
C THR A 67 -1.43 -10.83 -20.58
N PHE A 68 -2.40 -11.14 -19.70
CA PHE A 68 -2.99 -12.48 -19.56
C PHE A 68 -4.13 -12.74 -20.54
N LYS A 69 -4.40 -11.80 -21.45
CA LYS A 69 -5.47 -11.90 -22.48
C LYS A 69 -6.86 -12.14 -21.88
N VAL A 70 -7.10 -11.62 -20.68
CA VAL A 70 -8.41 -11.64 -20.05
C VAL A 70 -9.29 -10.61 -20.77
N ALA A 71 -10.47 -11.01 -21.20
CA ALA A 71 -11.48 -10.11 -21.74
C ALA A 71 -12.22 -9.43 -20.57
N PHE A 72 -12.13 -8.12 -20.44
CA PHE A 72 -12.75 -7.35 -19.36
C PHE A 72 -13.38 -6.06 -19.88
N SER A 73 -14.33 -5.54 -19.12
CA SER A 73 -14.82 -4.17 -19.27
C SER A 73 -14.17 -3.25 -18.22
N GLU A 74 -14.08 -1.97 -18.50
CA GLU A 74 -13.55 -1.02 -17.51
C GLU A 74 -14.44 -0.92 -16.27
N SER A 75 -15.77 -1.10 -16.42
CA SER A 75 -16.71 -1.12 -15.29
C SER A 75 -16.45 -2.28 -14.32
N GLN A 76 -16.10 -3.47 -14.81
CA GLN A 76 -15.73 -4.60 -13.96
C GLN A 76 -14.45 -4.31 -13.16
N VAL A 77 -13.49 -3.64 -13.78
CA VAL A 77 -12.26 -3.23 -13.08
C VAL A 77 -12.56 -2.14 -12.05
N ASP A 78 -13.41 -1.17 -12.38
CA ASP A 78 -13.79 -0.11 -11.45
C ASP A 78 -14.55 -0.66 -10.24
N GLU A 79 -15.43 -1.63 -10.43
CA GLU A 79 -16.12 -2.34 -9.35
C GLU A 79 -15.12 -3.11 -8.46
N PHE A 80 -14.20 -3.86 -9.07
CA PHE A 80 -13.13 -4.52 -8.31
C PHE A 80 -12.33 -3.51 -7.47
N MET A 81 -12.02 -2.33 -8.01
CA MET A 81 -11.26 -1.31 -7.28
C MET A 81 -11.95 -0.81 -6.01
N LEU A 82 -13.28 -0.96 -5.88
CA LEU A 82 -14.00 -0.64 -4.64
C LEU A 82 -13.57 -1.56 -3.47
N ALA A 83 -13.06 -2.75 -3.75
CA ALA A 83 -12.56 -3.66 -2.73
C ALA A 83 -11.41 -3.06 -1.90
N TYR A 84 -10.67 -2.08 -2.44
CA TYR A 84 -9.65 -1.37 -1.67
C TYR A 84 -10.21 -0.62 -0.47
N GLN A 85 -11.49 -0.23 -0.48
CA GLN A 85 -12.15 0.40 0.66
C GLN A 85 -12.48 -0.60 1.77
N GLN A 86 -12.38 -1.91 1.50
CA GLN A 86 -12.80 -3.00 2.37
C GLN A 86 -11.64 -3.89 2.85
N LEU A 87 -10.40 -3.38 2.79
CA LEU A 87 -9.25 -4.14 3.27
C LEU A 87 -9.37 -4.49 4.74
N ASP A 88 -9.12 -5.75 5.08
CA ASP A 88 -9.11 -6.22 6.46
C ASP A 88 -7.71 -6.16 7.06
N PRO A 89 -7.57 -5.85 8.36
CA PRO A 89 -6.31 -6.02 9.06
C PRO A 89 -6.01 -7.50 9.26
N PHE A 90 -4.73 -7.85 9.45
CA PHE A 90 -4.35 -9.15 9.98
C PHE A 90 -4.88 -9.33 11.40
N ASP A 91 -5.25 -10.53 11.78
CA ASP A 91 -5.90 -10.83 13.07
C ASP A 91 -5.07 -10.37 14.29
N ASP A 92 -3.75 -10.47 14.21
CA ASP A 92 -2.81 -10.09 15.28
C ASP A 92 -2.41 -8.60 15.24
N ALA A 93 -2.63 -7.92 14.13
CA ALA A 93 -2.13 -6.55 13.91
C ALA A 93 -2.83 -5.54 14.83
N VAL A 94 -4.14 -5.66 15.00
CA VAL A 94 -4.91 -4.73 15.84
C VAL A 94 -4.47 -4.84 17.31
N ALA A 95 -4.42 -6.06 17.84
CA ALA A 95 -3.97 -6.31 19.20
C ALA A 95 -2.50 -5.87 19.43
N GLY A 96 -1.65 -6.04 18.43
CA GLY A 96 -0.26 -5.55 18.44
C GLY A 96 -0.19 -4.02 18.53
N LEU A 97 -0.98 -3.33 17.72
CA LEU A 97 -1.04 -1.86 17.71
C LEU A 97 -1.61 -1.31 19.03
N GLU A 98 -2.66 -1.93 19.60
CA GLU A 98 -3.22 -1.54 20.91
C GLU A 98 -2.18 -1.61 22.02
N ARG A 99 -1.37 -2.67 22.06
CA ARG A 99 -0.27 -2.80 23.04
C ARG A 99 0.80 -1.73 22.86
N LEU A 100 1.14 -1.40 21.62
CA LEU A 100 2.16 -0.40 21.31
C LEU A 100 1.69 1.02 21.60
N ALA A 101 0.41 1.32 21.43
CA ALA A 101 -0.17 2.64 21.69
C ALA A 101 0.05 3.16 23.12
N GLY A 102 0.25 2.25 24.09
CA GLY A 102 0.54 2.60 25.48
C GLY A 102 2.00 2.98 25.74
N SER A 103 2.92 2.73 24.80
CA SER A 103 4.37 2.87 25.02
C SER A 103 5.09 3.71 23.95
N CYS A 104 4.50 3.92 22.79
CA CYS A 104 5.08 4.73 21.74
C CYS A 104 4.00 5.44 20.90
N ARG A 105 4.41 6.48 20.16
CA ARG A 105 3.56 7.12 19.16
C ARG A 105 3.37 6.19 17.97
N LEU A 106 2.12 6.00 17.54
CA LEU A 106 1.77 5.21 16.38
C LEU A 106 1.59 6.14 15.17
N VAL A 107 2.41 5.92 14.14
CA VAL A 107 2.37 6.71 12.90
C VAL A 107 2.11 5.79 11.71
N MET A 108 1.11 6.13 10.91
CA MET A 108 0.91 5.47 9.61
C MET A 108 1.68 6.24 8.54
N LEU A 109 2.69 5.62 7.93
CA LEU A 109 3.40 6.15 6.76
C LEU A 109 3.14 5.23 5.57
N SER A 110 2.42 5.71 4.56
CA SER A 110 1.94 4.85 3.48
C SER A 110 1.95 5.51 2.10
N ASN A 111 1.99 4.67 1.07
CA ASN A 111 1.88 5.07 -0.34
C ASN A 111 0.45 5.48 -0.76
N GLY A 112 -0.57 5.21 0.06
CA GLY A 112 -1.96 5.60 -0.23
C GLY A 112 -2.19 7.10 -0.09
N GLU A 113 -3.22 7.60 -0.77
CA GLU A 113 -3.73 8.96 -0.64
C GLU A 113 -4.20 9.22 0.79
N HIS A 114 -4.04 10.45 1.28
CA HIS A 114 -4.33 10.77 2.67
C HIS A 114 -5.78 10.44 3.06
N SER A 115 -6.75 10.82 2.24
CA SER A 115 -8.18 10.54 2.50
C SER A 115 -8.47 9.04 2.58
N TYR A 116 -7.86 8.25 1.70
CA TYR A 116 -7.95 6.79 1.68
C TYR A 116 -7.35 6.17 2.95
N LEU A 117 -6.17 6.64 3.38
CA LEU A 117 -5.53 6.17 4.61
C LEU A 117 -6.36 6.49 5.85
N VAL A 118 -6.96 7.69 5.93
CA VAL A 118 -7.88 8.08 7.01
C VAL A 118 -9.11 7.16 7.04
N HIS A 119 -9.67 6.84 5.87
CA HIS A 119 -10.77 5.88 5.76
C HIS A 119 -10.38 4.51 6.33
N LEU A 120 -9.24 3.96 5.89
CA LEU A 120 -8.77 2.64 6.37
C LEU A 120 -8.47 2.63 7.87
N ALA A 121 -7.83 3.68 8.39
CA ALA A 121 -7.53 3.79 9.82
C ALA A 121 -8.81 3.78 10.66
N ARG A 122 -9.82 4.57 10.26
CA ARG A 122 -11.06 4.74 11.02
C ARG A 122 -12.03 3.57 10.88
N ASN A 123 -12.20 3.06 9.67
CA ASN A 123 -13.30 2.14 9.36
C ASN A 123 -12.86 0.68 9.31
N ARG A 124 -11.58 0.42 9.04
CA ARG A 124 -11.06 -0.95 8.88
C ARG A 124 -10.14 -1.34 10.03
N ILE A 125 -9.07 -0.61 10.28
CA ILE A 125 -8.12 -0.90 11.38
C ILE A 125 -8.74 -0.57 12.74
N LYS A 126 -9.50 0.54 12.83
CA LYS A 126 -10.19 1.04 14.02
C LYS A 126 -9.25 1.38 15.19
N ILE A 127 -7.99 1.68 14.87
CA ILE A 127 -6.97 2.15 15.80
C ILE A 127 -6.73 3.63 15.56
N ARG A 128 -6.55 4.39 16.66
CA ARG A 128 -6.13 5.78 16.58
C ARG A 128 -4.63 5.83 16.35
N PHE A 129 -4.23 6.40 15.21
CA PHE A 129 -2.86 6.81 14.95
C PHE A 129 -2.64 8.24 15.43
N ASP A 130 -1.47 8.52 15.99
CA ASP A 130 -1.08 9.88 16.39
C ASP A 130 -0.87 10.77 15.16
N GLU A 131 -0.42 10.17 14.04
CA GLU A 131 -0.26 10.86 12.77
C GLU A 131 -0.51 9.89 11.61
N ILE A 132 -1.11 10.39 10.52
CA ILE A 132 -1.27 9.67 9.26
C ILE A 132 -0.56 10.48 8.18
N ILE A 133 0.53 9.93 7.66
CA ILE A 133 1.41 10.57 6.67
C ILE A 133 1.28 9.83 5.34
N SER A 134 0.72 10.52 4.36
CA SER A 134 0.67 10.07 2.98
C SER A 134 1.90 10.53 2.21
N VAL A 135 2.40 9.71 1.31
CA VAL A 135 3.44 10.08 0.33
C VAL A 135 2.95 11.15 -0.66
N GLU A 136 1.64 11.36 -0.76
CA GLU A 136 1.01 12.39 -1.57
C GLU A 136 1.58 13.80 -1.30
N SER A 137 1.89 14.10 -0.03
CA SER A 137 2.51 15.37 0.37
C SER A 137 3.97 15.53 -0.08
N VAL A 138 4.61 14.45 -0.50
CA VAL A 138 5.99 14.41 -0.99
C VAL A 138 6.05 14.35 -2.51
N GLY A 139 5.04 13.75 -3.13
CA GLY A 139 4.98 13.51 -4.57
C GLY A 139 5.86 12.35 -5.05
N GLN A 140 6.27 11.44 -4.13
CA GLN A 140 7.12 10.29 -4.44
C GLN A 140 6.63 9.06 -3.69
N PHE A 141 6.65 7.88 -4.31
CA PHE A 141 6.35 6.61 -3.62
C PHE A 141 7.56 6.12 -2.80
N LYS A 142 7.29 5.40 -1.72
CA LYS A 142 8.33 4.60 -1.06
C LYS A 142 8.95 3.61 -2.04
N PRO A 143 10.25 3.36 -2.00
CA PRO A 143 11.21 3.74 -0.95
C PRO A 143 12.01 5.03 -1.22
N ASP A 144 11.47 6.02 -1.91
CA ASP A 144 12.20 7.27 -2.10
C ASP A 144 12.61 7.89 -0.76
N PRO A 145 13.88 8.27 -0.56
CA PRO A 145 14.37 8.85 0.70
C PRO A 145 13.64 10.13 1.13
N ALA A 146 13.07 10.88 0.18
CA ALA A 146 12.31 12.09 0.49
C ALA A 146 11.09 11.80 1.38
N VAL A 147 10.48 10.61 1.21
CA VAL A 147 9.33 10.17 2.01
C VAL A 147 9.70 10.03 3.48
N TYR A 148 10.79 9.31 3.77
CA TYR A 148 11.23 9.08 5.16
C TYR A 148 11.73 10.37 5.80
N ARG A 149 12.53 11.18 5.08
CA ARG A 149 12.97 12.50 5.55
C ARG A 149 11.79 13.44 5.82
N HIS A 150 10.76 13.41 4.98
CA HIS A 150 9.54 14.20 5.21
C HIS A 150 8.85 13.75 6.51
N ALA A 151 8.68 12.44 6.71
CA ALA A 151 8.05 11.91 7.92
C ALA A 151 8.82 12.30 9.20
N ALA A 152 10.15 12.19 9.21
CA ALA A 152 10.98 12.60 10.34
C ALA A 152 10.79 14.10 10.67
N ARG A 153 10.88 14.96 9.66
CA ARG A 153 10.65 16.42 9.84
C ARG A 153 9.24 16.73 10.35
N ARG A 154 8.22 16.07 9.80
CA ARG A 154 6.82 16.30 10.19
C ARG A 154 6.55 15.88 11.65
N LEU A 155 7.26 14.87 12.12
CA LEU A 155 7.15 14.38 13.51
C LEU A 155 8.04 15.15 14.48
N ASP A 156 8.92 16.01 13.98
CA ASP A 156 9.97 16.72 14.74
C ASP A 156 10.86 15.73 15.50
N LEU A 157 11.35 14.70 14.80
CA LEU A 157 12.18 13.64 15.36
C LEU A 157 13.41 13.38 14.48
N GLU A 158 14.52 13.01 15.12
CA GLU A 158 15.66 12.51 14.41
C GLU A 158 15.38 11.09 13.85
N PRO A 159 15.90 10.74 12.66
CA PRO A 159 15.64 9.44 12.03
C PRO A 159 15.89 8.24 12.96
N GLY A 160 16.94 8.27 13.78
CA GLY A 160 17.28 7.19 14.71
C GLY A 160 16.29 7.00 15.87
N GLN A 161 15.35 7.95 16.08
CA GLN A 161 14.27 7.83 17.05
C GLN A 161 13.02 7.13 16.45
N LEU A 162 13.02 6.90 15.15
CA LEU A 162 11.92 6.31 14.41
C LEU A 162 12.24 4.84 14.09
N MET A 163 11.20 4.00 14.19
CA MET A 163 11.25 2.60 13.76
C MET A 163 10.21 2.35 12.68
N MET A 164 10.66 1.89 11.52
CA MET A 164 9.77 1.36 10.50
C MET A 164 9.47 -0.10 10.77
N VAL A 165 8.20 -0.44 10.90
CA VAL A 165 7.73 -1.83 10.98
C VAL A 165 6.95 -2.14 9.70
N ALA A 166 7.41 -3.09 8.91
CA ALA A 166 6.80 -3.41 7.62
C ALA A 166 7.04 -4.86 7.17
N ALA A 167 6.08 -5.41 6.43
CA ALA A 167 6.17 -6.72 5.77
C ALA A 167 6.74 -6.63 4.33
N HIS A 168 7.40 -5.53 3.99
CA HIS A 168 8.00 -5.33 2.67
C HIS A 168 9.47 -4.93 2.81
N SER A 169 10.36 -5.76 2.29
CA SER A 169 11.81 -5.54 2.38
C SER A 169 12.27 -4.19 1.84
N PHE A 170 11.67 -3.71 0.72
CA PHE A 170 12.04 -2.41 0.14
C PHE A 170 11.73 -1.23 1.08
N ASP A 171 10.67 -1.33 1.90
CA ASP A 171 10.29 -0.27 2.85
C ASP A 171 11.28 -0.22 4.02
N ILE A 172 11.66 -1.39 4.54
CA ILE A 172 12.71 -1.49 5.57
C ILE A 172 14.07 -0.98 5.04
N LEU A 173 14.43 -1.35 3.80
CA LEU A 173 15.68 -0.87 3.18
C LEU A 173 15.68 0.64 3.02
N GLY A 174 14.59 1.23 2.51
CA GLY A 174 14.46 2.68 2.33
C GLY A 174 14.49 3.44 3.65
N ALA A 175 13.81 2.93 4.68
CA ALA A 175 13.80 3.49 6.02
C ALA A 175 15.21 3.46 6.66
N ARG A 176 15.88 2.31 6.62
CA ARG A 176 17.26 2.16 7.13
C ARG A 176 18.26 3.04 6.38
N ALA A 177 18.17 3.13 5.06
CA ALA A 177 19.00 4.03 4.25
C ALA A 177 18.78 5.50 4.58
N SER A 178 17.61 5.82 5.17
CA SER A 178 17.27 7.16 5.66
C SER A 178 17.57 7.39 7.14
N GLY A 179 18.25 6.45 7.81
CA GLY A 179 18.68 6.53 9.20
C GLY A 179 17.68 6.02 10.24
N TYR A 180 16.55 5.44 9.82
CA TYR A 180 15.58 4.82 10.73
C TYR A 180 16.07 3.49 11.27
N ARG A 181 15.52 3.08 12.42
CA ARG A 181 15.48 1.67 12.78
C ARG A 181 14.46 0.96 11.90
N GLY A 182 14.62 -0.33 11.69
CA GLY A 182 13.68 -1.10 10.87
C GLY A 182 13.51 -2.52 11.36
N ASP A 183 12.25 -2.94 11.45
CA ASP A 183 11.88 -4.30 11.82
C ASP A 183 10.97 -4.90 10.74
N TYR A 184 11.32 -6.11 10.31
CA TYR A 184 10.61 -6.84 9.26
C TYR A 184 9.71 -7.90 9.88
N ILE A 185 8.42 -7.87 9.55
CA ILE A 185 7.39 -8.78 10.07
C ILE A 185 6.73 -9.61 8.97
#